data_5da2033d4c7b7ce910f1c9165866bcd2
#
_entry.id   5da2033d4c7b7ce910f1c9165866bcd2
#
_cell.length_a   1.000
_cell.length_b   1.000
_cell.length_c   1.000
_cell.angle_alpha   90.00
_cell.angle_beta   90.00
_cell.angle_gamma   90.00
#
_symmetry.space_group_name_H-M   'P 1'
#
loop_
_entity.id
_entity.type
_entity.pdbx_description
1 polymer ?
#
loop_
_entity_poly.entity_id
_entity_poly.type
_entity_poly.pdbx_seq_one_letter_code
_entity_poly.pdbx_strand_id
1 'polypeptide(L)'
;MTEYPKEFLELLESVTAKRPRTVIQHILKNGYITSEELKDVYGYNHPPRAVRDVREYGIPLVTYRVQGSDGRKIAAYKFGDPHEVQNALSKTAGRTV
;
A
#
# COMPACT_ATOMS: atom_id res chain seq x y z
N MET A 1 11.00 -11.40 8.28
CA MET A 1 9.53 -11.39 8.42
C MET A 1 9.11 -10.09 9.08
N THR A 2 8.23 -9.36 8.47
CA THR A 2 7.81 -8.06 8.97
C THR A 2 6.55 -8.24 9.82
N GLU A 3 6.64 -7.81 11.08
CA GLU A 3 5.49 -7.81 11.96
C GLU A 3 4.86 -6.45 11.96
N TYR A 4 3.55 -6.42 11.76
CA TYR A 4 2.78 -5.18 11.77
C TYR A 4 1.91 -5.12 13.04
N PRO A 5 1.68 -3.91 13.57
CA PRO A 5 0.77 -3.77 14.71
C PRO A 5 -0.61 -4.34 14.38
N LYS A 6 -1.29 -4.84 15.38
CA LYS A 6 -2.61 -5.44 15.22
C LYS A 6 -3.61 -4.45 14.63
N GLU A 7 -3.58 -3.22 15.08
CA GLU A 7 -4.47 -2.16 14.59
C GLU A 7 -4.26 -1.91 13.11
N PHE A 8 -3.01 -1.98 12.65
CA PHE A 8 -2.70 -1.83 11.24
C PHE A 8 -3.29 -2.98 10.42
N LEU A 9 -3.11 -4.20 10.90
CA LEU A 9 -3.66 -5.38 10.21
C LEU A 9 -5.18 -5.32 10.15
N GLU A 10 -5.83 -4.87 11.21
CA GLU A 10 -7.28 -4.69 11.24
C GLU A 10 -7.72 -3.64 10.21
N LEU A 11 -6.96 -2.55 10.10
CA LEU A 11 -7.24 -1.54 9.09
C LEU A 11 -7.14 -2.12 7.68
N LEU A 12 -6.11 -2.91 7.40
CA LEU A 12 -5.96 -3.56 6.10
C LEU A 12 -7.14 -4.48 5.80
N GLU A 13 -7.60 -5.24 6.78
CA GLU A 13 -8.72 -6.16 6.61
C GLU A 13 -10.04 -5.43 6.39
N SER A 14 -10.16 -4.20 6.87
CA SER A 14 -11.38 -3.40 6.70
C SER A 14 -11.58 -2.93 5.27
N VAL A 15 -10.52 -2.95 4.45
CA VAL A 15 -10.59 -2.52 3.06
C VAL A 15 -11.19 -3.65 2.22
N THR A 16 -12.42 -3.44 1.73
CA THR A 16 -13.15 -4.44 0.96
C THR A 16 -13.20 -4.15 -0.53
N ALA A 17 -12.94 -2.89 -0.94
CA ALA A 17 -12.92 -2.54 -2.35
C ALA A 17 -11.82 -3.32 -3.08
N LYS A 18 -12.13 -3.85 -4.25
CA LYS A 18 -11.28 -4.81 -4.96
C LYS A 18 -9.88 -4.25 -5.26
N ARG A 19 -9.81 -3.05 -5.84
CA ARG A 19 -8.54 -2.49 -6.29
C ARG A 19 -7.57 -2.22 -5.13
N PRO A 20 -7.94 -1.49 -4.09
CA PRO A 20 -7.01 -1.29 -2.98
C PRO A 20 -6.71 -2.57 -2.22
N ARG A 21 -7.69 -3.46 -2.09
CA ARG A 21 -7.46 -4.76 -1.43
C ARG A 21 -6.42 -5.59 -2.18
N THR A 22 -6.47 -5.58 -3.51
CA THR A 22 -5.49 -6.30 -4.34
C THR A 22 -4.08 -5.79 -4.07
N VAL A 23 -3.90 -4.46 -4.02
CA VAL A 23 -2.60 -3.85 -3.73
C VAL A 23 -2.11 -4.26 -2.35
N ILE A 24 -2.98 -4.17 -1.35
CA ILE A 24 -2.64 -4.52 0.03
C ILE A 24 -2.19 -5.98 0.14
N GLN A 25 -2.94 -6.89 -0.44
CA GLN A 25 -2.62 -8.32 -0.37
C GLN A 25 -1.30 -8.64 -1.07
N HIS A 26 -1.03 -7.99 -2.20
CA HIS A 26 0.23 -8.20 -2.90
C HIS A 26 1.42 -7.73 -2.06
N ILE A 27 1.31 -6.56 -1.42
CA ILE A 27 2.38 -6.04 -0.57
C ILE A 27 2.58 -6.93 0.66
N LEU A 28 1.50 -7.40 1.28
CA LEU A 28 1.61 -8.31 2.43
C LEU A 28 2.35 -9.59 2.06
N LYS A 29 2.09 -10.12 0.88
CA LYS A 29 2.69 -11.37 0.43
C LYS A 29 4.15 -11.20 -0.01
N ASN A 30 4.45 -10.11 -0.73
CA ASN A 30 5.74 -9.95 -1.40
C ASN A 30 6.61 -8.85 -0.81
N GLY A 31 6.08 -8.02 0.08
CA GLY A 31 6.79 -6.91 0.69
C GLY A 31 6.68 -5.59 -0.07
N TYR A 32 6.33 -5.63 -1.34
CA TYR A 32 6.18 -4.44 -2.16
C TYR A 32 5.39 -4.79 -3.43
N ILE A 33 4.97 -3.76 -4.16
CA ILE A 33 4.33 -3.91 -5.47
C ILE A 33 4.92 -2.85 -6.41
N THR A 34 5.12 -3.22 -7.67
CA THR A 34 5.67 -2.30 -8.67
C THR A 34 4.57 -1.80 -9.61
N SER A 35 4.86 -0.68 -10.30
CA SER A 35 3.97 -0.15 -11.32
C SER A 35 3.78 -1.15 -12.47
N GLU A 36 4.82 -1.92 -12.81
CA GLU A 36 4.71 -2.97 -13.82
C GLU A 36 3.74 -4.07 -13.40
N GLU A 37 3.82 -4.49 -12.14
CA GLU A 37 2.91 -5.52 -11.63
C GLU A 37 1.47 -5.04 -11.61
N LEU A 38 1.25 -3.80 -11.21
CA LEU A 38 -0.09 -3.23 -11.22
C LEU A 38 -0.69 -3.23 -12.62
N LYS A 39 0.11 -2.89 -13.61
CA LYS A 39 -0.34 -2.82 -14.99
C LYS A 39 -0.41 -4.20 -15.66
N ASP A 40 0.66 -4.99 -15.56
CA ASP A 40 0.80 -6.22 -16.35
C ASP A 40 0.13 -7.43 -15.68
N VAL A 41 0.16 -7.50 -14.35
CA VAL A 41 -0.46 -8.62 -13.62
C VAL A 41 -1.94 -8.35 -13.35
N TYR A 42 -2.26 -7.13 -12.91
CA TYR A 42 -3.62 -6.80 -12.47
C TYR A 42 -4.42 -5.97 -13.47
N GLY A 43 -3.79 -5.50 -14.53
CA GLY A 43 -4.49 -4.75 -15.58
C GLY A 43 -4.88 -3.33 -15.19
N TYR A 44 -4.23 -2.76 -14.18
CA TYR A 44 -4.52 -1.40 -13.74
C TYR A 44 -3.68 -0.42 -14.57
N ASN A 45 -4.32 0.22 -15.55
CA ASN A 45 -3.64 1.09 -16.51
C ASN A 45 -3.07 2.36 -15.91
N HIS A 46 -3.56 2.74 -14.73
CA HIS A 46 -3.09 3.94 -14.01
C HIS A 46 -2.63 3.54 -12.62
N PRO A 47 -1.41 2.98 -12.49
CA PRO A 47 -0.89 2.53 -11.21
C PRO A 47 -0.98 3.54 -10.06
N PRO A 48 -0.69 4.85 -10.28
CA PRO A 48 -0.82 5.83 -9.18
C PRO A 48 -2.22 5.91 -8.61
N ARG A 49 -3.25 5.63 -9.40
CA ARG A 49 -4.64 5.65 -8.92
C ARG A 49 -4.89 4.52 -7.93
N ALA A 50 -4.38 3.32 -8.22
CA ALA A 50 -4.53 2.18 -7.31
C ALA A 50 -3.82 2.45 -5.97
N VAL A 51 -2.65 3.06 -6.02
CA VAL A 51 -1.90 3.45 -4.83
C VAL A 51 -2.66 4.51 -4.03
N ARG A 52 -3.21 5.49 -4.73
CA ARG A 52 -4.01 6.54 -4.09
C ARG A 52 -5.22 5.97 -3.36
N ASP A 53 -5.88 4.97 -3.96
CA ASP A 53 -7.02 4.31 -3.31
C ASP A 53 -6.63 3.73 -1.95
N VAL A 54 -5.45 3.11 -1.87
CA VAL A 54 -4.94 2.57 -0.60
C VAL A 54 -4.69 3.69 0.40
N ARG A 55 -4.03 4.77 -0.05
CA ARG A 55 -3.72 5.90 0.82
C ARG A 55 -4.96 6.59 1.37
N GLU A 56 -6.05 6.58 0.62
CA GLU A 56 -7.31 7.19 1.06
C GLU A 56 -7.92 6.51 2.29
N TYR A 57 -7.56 5.26 2.53
CA TYR A 57 -7.97 4.54 3.75
C TYR A 57 -7.08 4.86 4.95
N GLY A 58 -6.12 5.76 4.80
CA GLY A 58 -5.20 6.09 5.88
C GLY A 58 -3.99 5.16 5.96
N ILE A 59 -3.80 4.31 4.97
CA ILE A 59 -2.68 3.38 4.90
C ILE A 59 -1.51 4.08 4.19
N PRO A 60 -0.39 4.35 4.89
CA PRO A 60 0.74 5.01 4.25
C PRO A 60 1.49 4.06 3.33
N LEU A 61 1.76 4.52 2.12
CA LEU A 61 2.60 3.81 1.17
C LEU A 61 3.79 4.69 0.82
N VAL A 62 4.97 4.12 0.84
CA VAL A 62 6.21 4.78 0.45
C VAL A 62 6.49 4.43 -1.00
N THR A 63 6.86 5.45 -1.78
CA THR A 63 7.26 5.24 -3.17
C THR A 63 8.78 5.24 -3.27
N TYR A 64 9.33 4.28 -3.99
CA TYR A 64 10.75 4.23 -4.26
C TYR A 64 10.97 3.68 -5.67
N ARG A 65 12.22 3.64 -6.11
CA ARG A 65 12.52 3.20 -7.47
C ARG A 65 13.23 1.86 -7.44
N VAL A 66 12.82 0.97 -8.34
CA VAL A 66 13.46 -0.33 -8.55
C VAL A 66 13.69 -0.52 -10.03
N GLN A 67 14.55 -1.48 -10.38
CA GLN A 67 14.80 -1.79 -11.77
C GLN A 67 13.66 -2.67 -12.29
N GLY A 68 13.06 -2.23 -13.40
CA GLY A 68 12.01 -2.99 -14.06
C GLY A 68 12.54 -4.08 -14.97
N SER A 69 11.64 -4.80 -15.61
CA SER A 69 11.99 -5.92 -16.48
C SER A 69 12.83 -5.53 -17.70
N ASP A 70 12.67 -4.28 -18.16
CA ASP A 70 13.42 -3.77 -19.31
C ASP A 70 14.71 -3.03 -18.91
N GLY A 71 15.08 -3.07 -17.63
CA GLY A 71 16.25 -2.38 -17.11
C GLY A 71 16.02 -0.93 -16.72
N ARG A 72 14.87 -0.36 -17.04
CA ARG A 72 14.53 1.01 -16.65
C ARG A 72 14.04 1.03 -15.21
N LYS A 73 14.25 2.16 -14.54
CA LYS A 73 13.74 2.32 -13.19
C LYS A 73 12.25 2.61 -13.20
N ILE A 74 11.52 1.89 -12.38
CA ILE A 74 10.07 2.03 -12.24
C ILE A 74 9.70 2.30 -10.80
N ALA A 75 8.50 2.79 -10.57
CA ALA A 75 8.00 3.03 -9.22
C ALA A 75 7.67 1.71 -8.53
N ALA A 76 7.99 1.64 -7.25
CA ALA A 76 7.60 0.54 -6.37
C ALA A 76 6.98 1.15 -5.12
N TYR A 77 6.09 0.40 -4.48
CA TYR A 77 5.33 0.88 -3.34
C TYR A 77 5.38 -0.17 -2.25
N LYS A 78 5.58 0.28 -1.02
CA LYS A 78 5.54 -0.60 0.15
C LYS A 78 4.90 0.15 1.31
N PHE A 79 4.52 -0.57 2.35
CA PHE A 79 3.97 0.07 3.54
C PHE A 79 5.02 0.94 4.19
N GLY A 80 4.57 2.09 4.72
CA GLY A 80 5.43 2.97 5.49
C GLY A 80 5.78 2.35 6.85
N ASP A 81 6.53 3.12 7.65
CA ASP A 81 6.94 2.70 8.98
C ASP A 81 5.69 2.36 9.83
N PRO A 82 5.64 1.17 10.45
CA PRO A 82 4.52 0.81 11.33
C PRO A 82 4.24 1.83 12.42
N HIS A 83 5.25 2.53 12.92
CA HIS A 83 5.06 3.59 13.92
C HIS A 83 4.31 4.79 13.34
N GLU A 84 4.61 5.16 12.09
CA GLU A 84 3.90 6.23 11.41
C GLU A 84 2.45 5.86 11.16
N VAL A 85 2.20 4.61 10.82
CA VAL A 85 0.84 4.10 10.63
C VAL A 85 0.05 4.24 11.92
N GLN A 86 0.64 3.82 13.03
CA GLN A 86 -0.01 3.90 14.33
C GLN A 86 -0.29 5.34 14.75
N ASN A 87 0.65 6.24 14.47
CA ASN A 87 0.46 7.67 14.74
C ASN A 87 -0.68 8.25 13.91
N ALA A 88 -0.77 7.87 12.64
CA ALA A 88 -1.84 8.32 11.76
C ALA A 88 -3.21 7.86 12.27
N LEU A 89 -3.31 6.62 12.73
CA LEU A 89 -4.53 6.08 13.31
C LEU A 89 -4.92 6.82 14.58
N SER A 90 -3.94 7.11 15.43
CA SER A 90 -4.16 7.86 16.67
C SER A 90 -4.66 9.26 16.39
N LYS A 91 -4.08 9.94 15.40
CA LYS A 91 -4.50 11.28 14.99
C LYS A 91 -5.92 11.26 14.45
N THR A 92 -6.26 10.24 13.67
CA THR A 92 -7.62 10.10 13.13
C THR A 92 -8.62 9.90 14.25
N ALA A 93 -8.30 9.05 15.23
CA ALA A 93 -9.14 8.84 16.37
C ALA A 93 -9.35 10.12 17.19
N GLY A 94 -8.31 10.94 17.34
CA GLY A 94 -8.41 12.21 18.03
C GLY A 94 -9.28 13.24 17.33
N ARG A 95 -9.45 13.13 16.02
CA ARG A 95 -10.25 14.07 15.24
C ARG A 95 -11.75 13.79 15.28
N THR A 96 -12.12 12.60 15.63
CA THR A 96 -13.53 12.20 15.65
C THR A 96 -14.26 12.57 16.96
N VAL A 97 -13.56 13.18 17.85
CA VAL A 97 -14.12 13.61 19.14
C VAL A 97 -14.89 14.92 19.02
#